data_72db2da72ea74d56e23397ec68b825f2
#
_entry.id   72db2da72ea74d56e23397ec68b825f2
#
_cell.length_a   1.000
_cell.length_b   1.000
_cell.length_c   1.000
_cell.angle_alpha   90.00
_cell.angle_beta   90.00
_cell.angle_gamma   90.00
#
_symmetry.space_group_name_H-M   'P 1'
#
loop_
_entity.id
_entity.type
_entity.pdbx_description
1 polymer ?
#
loop_
_entity_poly.entity_id
_entity_poly.type
_entity_poly.pdbx_seq_one_letter_code
_entity_poly.pdbx_strand_id
1 'polypeptide(L)'
;MRSLAHLLIPALFLFSCSKSNHEPTVYFTKDITPEGFMKVYKQISKNLEGKVGVKVHFGEEGNSYYVKPELFKNIVLDCKGTFIETNVLYKSPRQKTETHIALAKQHGFTYAPIDILDDKGELVIENVPGCKHFNKFYYGKNIDEYNSFLIISHFKGHGSAGFGGAIKNISMGFATPRGKLAMHRNNYPVCDSCLL
;
A
#
# COMPACT_ATOMS: atom_id res chain seq x y z
N MET A 1 -51.62 -42.63 31.87
CA MET A 1 -50.29 -42.08 31.69
C MET A 1 -50.16 -41.64 30.25
N ARG A 2 -50.26 -40.33 29.95
CA ARG A 2 -50.19 -39.80 28.61
C ARG A 2 -48.76 -39.17 28.44
N SER A 3 -47.97 -39.74 27.54
CA SER A 3 -46.65 -39.23 27.17
C SER A 3 -46.80 -38.03 26.25
N LEU A 4 -46.28 -36.85 26.67
CA LEU A 4 -46.12 -35.67 25.82
C LEU A 4 -44.80 -35.80 25.04
N ALA A 5 -44.91 -36.05 23.76
CA ALA A 5 -43.78 -35.94 22.85
C ALA A 5 -43.49 -34.47 22.55
N HIS A 6 -42.36 -33.96 22.97
CA HIS A 6 -41.88 -32.61 22.64
C HIS A 6 -41.30 -32.61 21.22
N LEU A 7 -42.00 -31.97 20.32
CA LEU A 7 -41.58 -31.75 18.94
C LEU A 7 -40.58 -30.57 18.94
N LEU A 8 -39.27 -30.84 18.86
CA LEU A 8 -38.22 -29.85 18.65
C LEU A 8 -38.22 -29.47 17.15
N ILE A 9 -38.69 -28.28 16.85
CA ILE A 9 -38.57 -27.67 15.53
C ILE A 9 -37.18 -27.02 15.44
N PRO A 10 -36.27 -27.48 14.57
CA PRO A 10 -35.01 -26.79 14.37
C PRO A 10 -35.29 -25.45 13.63
N ALA A 11 -34.99 -24.34 14.30
CA ALA A 11 -34.99 -23.03 13.69
C ALA A 11 -33.87 -22.94 12.66
N LEU A 12 -34.25 -23.02 11.40
CA LEU A 12 -33.33 -22.83 10.28
C LEU A 12 -33.00 -21.35 10.15
N PHE A 13 -31.86 -20.93 10.69
CA PHE A 13 -31.34 -19.59 10.45
C PHE A 13 -30.86 -19.48 9.01
N LEU A 14 -31.71 -18.94 8.14
CA LEU A 14 -31.31 -18.50 6.82
C LEU A 14 -30.47 -17.24 6.96
N PHE A 15 -29.14 -17.40 6.96
CA PHE A 15 -28.23 -16.29 6.75
C PHE A 15 -28.42 -15.80 5.31
N SER A 16 -29.29 -14.81 5.14
CA SER A 16 -29.35 -14.02 3.92
C SER A 16 -28.07 -13.22 3.81
N CYS A 17 -27.15 -13.67 2.97
CA CYS A 17 -26.03 -12.87 2.53
C CYS A 17 -26.59 -11.75 1.66
N SER A 18 -26.97 -10.62 2.24
CA SER A 18 -27.35 -9.43 1.47
C SER A 18 -26.10 -8.96 0.75
N LYS A 19 -26.02 -9.17 -0.57
CA LYS A 19 -25.08 -8.43 -1.41
C LYS A 19 -25.43 -6.95 -1.24
N SER A 20 -24.62 -6.20 -0.52
CA SER A 20 -24.74 -4.75 -0.57
C SER A 20 -24.43 -4.33 -2.00
N ASN A 21 -25.45 -3.89 -2.74
CA ASN A 21 -25.31 -3.28 -4.06
C ASN A 21 -24.70 -1.87 -3.92
N HIS A 22 -23.55 -1.76 -3.25
CA HIS A 22 -22.83 -0.51 -3.16
C HIS A 22 -21.93 -0.42 -4.39
N GLU A 23 -22.38 0.35 -5.38
CA GLU A 23 -21.50 0.70 -6.49
C GLU A 23 -20.30 1.49 -5.98
N PRO A 24 -19.08 1.13 -6.39
CA PRO A 24 -17.89 1.84 -5.96
C PRO A 24 -17.91 3.28 -6.49
N THR A 25 -17.69 4.25 -5.60
CA THR A 25 -17.65 5.67 -5.96
C THR A 25 -16.22 6.10 -6.19
N VAL A 26 -15.96 6.75 -7.33
CA VAL A 26 -14.67 7.36 -7.67
C VAL A 26 -14.81 8.87 -7.65
N TYR A 27 -13.95 9.55 -6.91
CA TYR A 27 -13.86 11.02 -6.87
C TYR A 27 -12.76 11.49 -7.79
N PHE A 28 -13.08 12.49 -8.62
CA PHE A 28 -12.17 13.03 -9.63
C PHE A 28 -12.11 14.55 -9.58
N THR A 29 -10.93 15.11 -9.82
CA THR A 29 -10.71 16.55 -10.02
C THR A 29 -9.73 16.77 -11.17
N LYS A 30 -9.92 17.86 -11.92
CA LYS A 30 -8.94 18.36 -12.89
C LYS A 30 -7.97 19.35 -12.24
N ASP A 31 -8.25 19.77 -11.02
CA ASP A 31 -7.48 20.75 -10.28
C ASP A 31 -6.28 20.05 -9.61
N ILE A 32 -5.08 20.22 -10.23
CA ILE A 32 -3.83 19.64 -9.73
C ILE A 32 -3.13 20.70 -8.86
N THR A 33 -3.83 21.13 -7.80
CA THR A 33 -3.34 22.02 -6.75
C THR A 33 -3.49 21.37 -5.38
N PRO A 34 -2.83 21.88 -4.33
CA PRO A 34 -3.06 21.38 -2.96
C PRO A 34 -4.53 21.39 -2.55
N GLU A 35 -5.30 22.40 -3.01
CA GLU A 35 -6.73 22.54 -2.75
C GLU A 35 -7.53 21.46 -3.48
N GLY A 36 -7.20 21.14 -4.73
CA GLY A 36 -7.81 20.05 -5.50
C GLY A 36 -7.56 18.69 -4.89
N PHE A 37 -6.33 18.42 -4.46
CA PHE A 37 -5.98 17.21 -3.71
C PHE A 37 -6.76 17.11 -2.40
N MET A 38 -6.86 18.20 -1.63
CA MET A 38 -7.61 18.24 -0.38
C MET A 38 -9.11 17.99 -0.60
N LYS A 39 -9.71 18.49 -1.68
CA LYS A 39 -11.13 18.22 -2.03
C LYS A 39 -11.39 16.73 -2.21
N VAL A 40 -10.54 16.02 -2.93
CA VAL A 40 -10.65 14.55 -3.14
C VAL A 40 -10.41 13.81 -1.83
N TYR A 41 -9.36 14.17 -1.10
CA TYR A 41 -9.03 13.55 0.19
C TYR A 41 -10.21 13.61 1.19
N LYS A 42 -10.88 14.73 1.33
CA LYS A 42 -12.03 14.88 2.23
C LYS A 42 -13.19 13.91 1.95
N GLN A 43 -13.30 13.40 0.73
CA GLN A 43 -14.33 12.41 0.39
C GLN A 43 -14.00 11.01 0.91
N ILE A 44 -12.71 10.69 1.07
CA ILE A 44 -12.22 9.37 1.46
C ILE A 44 -11.65 9.32 2.89
N SER A 45 -11.30 10.47 3.47
CA SER A 45 -10.59 10.55 4.77
C SER A 45 -11.36 9.95 5.94
N LYS A 46 -12.68 9.91 5.86
CA LYS A 46 -13.55 9.28 6.89
C LYS A 46 -13.27 7.80 7.14
N ASN A 47 -12.56 7.15 6.22
CA ASN A 47 -12.18 5.75 6.32
C ASN A 47 -10.78 5.56 6.94
N LEU A 48 -10.09 6.65 7.29
CA LEU A 48 -8.78 6.59 7.94
C LEU A 48 -8.96 6.56 9.45
N GLU A 49 -8.35 5.56 10.09
CA GLU A 49 -8.42 5.34 11.53
C GLU A 49 -7.03 5.11 12.11
N GLY A 50 -6.83 5.55 13.35
CA GLY A 50 -5.60 5.29 14.12
C GLY A 50 -4.33 5.88 13.50
N LYS A 51 -3.21 5.14 13.57
CA LYS A 51 -1.94 5.54 12.98
C LYS A 51 -1.98 5.36 11.46
N VAL A 52 -1.82 6.45 10.72
CA VAL A 52 -1.92 6.46 9.25
C VAL A 52 -0.56 6.38 8.59
N GLY A 53 -0.34 5.36 7.78
CA GLY A 53 0.80 5.25 6.87
C GLY A 53 0.47 5.90 5.52
N VAL A 54 1.21 6.94 5.15
CA VAL A 54 1.06 7.59 3.83
C VAL A 54 2.07 6.98 2.87
N LYS A 55 1.58 6.04 2.05
CA LYS A 55 2.41 5.35 1.07
C LYS A 55 2.64 6.24 -0.15
N VAL A 56 3.87 6.55 -0.38
CA VAL A 56 4.35 7.37 -1.49
C VAL A 56 5.47 6.64 -2.25
N HIS A 57 5.89 7.20 -3.35
CA HIS A 57 7.19 6.91 -3.98
C HIS A 57 8.08 8.13 -3.81
N PHE A 58 9.18 8.00 -3.09
CA PHE A 58 10.08 9.12 -2.80
C PHE A 58 10.86 9.63 -4.03
N GLY A 59 10.76 8.95 -5.17
CA GLY A 59 11.53 9.27 -6.38
C GLY A 59 12.89 8.59 -6.40
N GLU A 60 13.51 8.59 -7.57
CA GLU A 60 14.89 8.12 -7.77
C GLU A 60 15.83 9.32 -7.86
N GLU A 61 17.08 9.12 -7.49
CA GLU A 61 18.12 10.13 -7.62
C GLU A 61 18.21 10.64 -9.06
N GLY A 62 18.26 11.95 -9.23
CA GLY A 62 18.41 12.61 -10.52
C GLY A 62 17.13 12.70 -11.37
N ASN A 63 15.95 12.28 -10.87
CA ASN A 63 14.70 12.44 -11.58
C ASN A 63 13.59 13.11 -10.75
N SER A 64 12.49 13.45 -11.41
CA SER A 64 11.34 14.11 -10.81
C SER A 64 10.03 13.34 -11.01
N TYR A 65 10.08 12.03 -11.31
CA TYR A 65 8.92 11.20 -11.64
C TYR A 65 8.22 10.65 -10.39
N TYR A 66 7.84 11.54 -9.48
CA TYR A 66 7.06 11.27 -8.28
C TYR A 66 6.05 12.39 -8.04
N VAL A 67 5.01 12.12 -7.28
CA VAL A 67 4.05 13.16 -6.89
C VAL A 67 4.76 14.16 -5.98
N LYS A 68 4.74 15.43 -6.36
CA LYS A 68 5.43 16.48 -5.62
C LYS A 68 4.85 16.63 -4.22
N PRO A 69 5.69 16.56 -3.16
CA PRO A 69 5.20 16.52 -1.77
C PRO A 69 4.39 17.76 -1.37
N GLU A 70 4.66 18.92 -1.96
CA GLU A 70 3.90 20.13 -1.71
C GLU A 70 2.42 20.03 -2.09
N LEU A 71 2.03 19.19 -3.06
CA LEU A 71 0.66 19.01 -3.50
C LEU A 71 -0.23 18.36 -2.43
N PHE A 72 0.34 17.55 -1.55
CA PHE A 72 -0.42 16.81 -0.55
C PHE A 72 0.06 17.04 0.89
N LYS A 73 0.84 18.09 1.12
CA LYS A 73 1.34 18.45 2.45
C LYS A 73 0.20 18.59 3.46
N ASN A 74 -0.83 19.35 3.11
CA ASN A 74 -1.97 19.61 3.99
C ASN A 74 -2.73 18.31 4.34
N ILE A 75 -2.79 17.35 3.41
CA ILE A 75 -3.40 16.03 3.64
C ILE A 75 -2.62 15.25 4.71
N VAL A 76 -1.29 15.19 4.57
CA VAL A 76 -0.45 14.45 5.51
C VAL A 76 -0.50 15.05 6.92
N LEU A 77 -0.54 16.39 7.00
CA LEU A 77 -0.68 17.10 8.27
C LEU A 77 -2.06 16.88 8.90
N ASP A 78 -3.13 16.88 8.10
CA ASP A 78 -4.51 16.64 8.56
C ASP A 78 -4.68 15.23 9.15
N CYS A 79 -4.22 14.19 8.45
CA CYS A 79 -4.29 12.81 8.96
C CYS A 79 -3.15 12.45 9.94
N LYS A 80 -2.26 13.39 10.28
CA LYS A 80 -1.06 13.15 11.11
C LYS A 80 -0.26 11.95 10.62
N GLY A 81 -0.12 11.83 9.28
CA GLY A 81 0.44 10.67 8.62
C GLY A 81 1.95 10.55 8.77
N THR A 82 2.45 9.34 8.66
CA THR A 82 3.86 9.01 8.50
C THR A 82 4.11 8.57 7.07
N PHE A 83 5.10 9.12 6.40
CA PHE A 83 5.51 8.63 5.07
C PHE A 83 6.10 7.23 5.20
N ILE A 84 5.63 6.31 4.35
CA ILE A 84 6.09 4.92 4.38
C ILE A 84 6.53 4.46 2.99
N GLU A 85 7.62 3.70 2.96
CA GLU A 85 8.20 3.05 1.78
C GLU A 85 9.00 1.83 2.24
N THR A 86 9.54 1.02 1.33
CA THR A 86 10.52 -0.03 1.61
C THR A 86 11.77 0.14 0.76
N ASN A 87 12.89 -0.41 1.21
CA ASN A 87 14.13 -0.38 0.45
C ASN A 87 13.99 -1.07 -0.91
N VAL A 88 14.79 -0.66 -1.89
CA VAL A 88 14.76 -1.21 -3.25
C VAL A 88 15.76 -2.34 -3.44
N LEU A 89 15.51 -3.16 -4.47
CA LEU A 89 16.35 -4.32 -4.79
C LEU A 89 17.62 -3.93 -5.53
N TYR A 90 17.56 -2.92 -6.39
CA TYR A 90 18.65 -2.48 -7.26
C TYR A 90 19.56 -1.45 -6.60
N LYS A 91 20.75 -1.27 -7.18
CA LYS A 91 21.74 -0.28 -6.69
C LYS A 91 21.21 1.14 -6.83
N SER A 92 20.93 1.79 -5.71
CA SER A 92 20.35 3.14 -5.60
C SER A 92 20.59 3.65 -4.17
N PRO A 93 20.57 4.96 -3.91
CA PRO A 93 20.49 5.51 -2.55
C PRO A 93 19.34 4.94 -1.72
N ARG A 94 18.27 4.46 -2.39
CA ARG A 94 17.11 3.83 -1.75
C ARG A 94 17.33 2.38 -1.30
N GLN A 95 18.52 1.82 -1.49
CA GLN A 95 18.84 0.44 -1.10
C GLN A 95 19.11 0.29 0.41
N LYS A 96 19.45 1.38 1.09
CA LYS A 96 19.71 1.40 2.53
C LYS A 96 18.85 2.46 3.20
N THR A 97 18.33 2.16 4.37
CA THR A 97 17.41 3.03 5.13
C THR A 97 17.91 4.45 5.29
N GLU A 98 19.15 4.65 5.70
CA GLU A 98 19.69 5.98 5.98
C GLU A 98 19.78 6.84 4.72
N THR A 99 20.29 6.28 3.62
CA THR A 99 20.42 6.99 2.34
C THR A 99 19.08 7.16 1.66
N HIS A 100 18.13 6.24 1.84
CA HIS A 100 16.77 6.34 1.36
C HIS A 100 16.03 7.51 2.04
N ILE A 101 16.13 7.63 3.37
CA ILE A 101 15.56 8.75 4.12
C ILE A 101 16.23 10.07 3.71
N ALA A 102 17.54 10.09 3.52
CA ALA A 102 18.25 11.29 3.07
C ALA A 102 17.75 11.76 1.70
N LEU A 103 17.60 10.84 0.74
CA LEU A 103 17.06 11.14 -0.58
C LEU A 103 15.60 11.63 -0.51
N ALA A 104 14.77 11.00 0.32
CA ALA A 104 13.39 11.45 0.51
C ALA A 104 13.33 12.90 1.01
N LYS A 105 14.14 13.24 2.00
CA LYS A 105 14.25 14.63 2.52
C LYS A 105 14.76 15.60 1.46
N GLN A 106 15.73 15.21 0.65
CA GLN A 106 16.25 16.01 -0.47
C GLN A 106 15.14 16.28 -1.50
N HIS A 107 14.21 15.35 -1.72
CA HIS A 107 13.07 15.49 -2.61
C HIS A 107 11.88 16.22 -1.97
N GLY A 108 12.02 16.79 -0.76
CA GLY A 108 11.02 17.64 -0.12
C GLY A 108 10.08 16.93 0.86
N PHE A 109 10.27 15.64 1.14
CA PHE A 109 9.48 14.91 2.15
C PHE A 109 10.03 15.20 3.56
N THR A 110 9.77 16.42 4.07
CA THR A 110 10.40 16.92 5.31
C THR A 110 9.42 17.28 6.42
N TYR A 111 8.11 17.27 6.15
CA TYR A 111 7.08 17.81 7.03
C TYR A 111 6.30 16.73 7.82
N ALA A 112 6.70 15.48 7.70
CA ALA A 112 6.17 14.36 8.47
C ALA A 112 7.28 13.32 8.75
N PRO A 113 7.10 12.43 9.72
CA PRO A 113 8.03 11.32 9.93
C PRO A 113 8.15 10.45 8.67
N ILE A 114 9.31 9.81 8.49
CA ILE A 114 9.57 8.84 7.44
C ILE A 114 9.90 7.51 8.09
N ASP A 115 9.22 6.45 7.69
CA ASP A 115 9.45 5.09 8.12
C ASP A 115 9.74 4.19 6.90
N ILE A 116 10.91 3.57 6.89
CA ILE A 116 11.26 2.54 5.92
C ILE A 116 10.85 1.20 6.54
N LEU A 117 9.72 0.68 6.07
CA LEU A 117 8.99 -0.42 6.69
C LEU A 117 9.81 -1.69 6.95
N ASP A 118 10.86 -1.92 6.17
CA ASP A 118 11.75 -3.08 6.28
C ASP A 118 13.04 -2.81 7.07
N ASP A 119 13.15 -1.65 7.73
CA ASP A 119 14.29 -1.30 8.58
C ASP A 119 14.47 -2.26 9.77
N LYS A 120 13.38 -2.69 10.39
CA LYS A 120 13.38 -3.64 11.50
C LYS A 120 13.22 -5.11 11.07
N GLY A 121 13.33 -5.38 9.77
CA GLY A 121 13.20 -6.73 9.20
C GLY A 121 11.93 -6.95 8.41
N GLU A 122 11.54 -8.21 8.25
CA GLU A 122 10.40 -8.58 7.41
C GLU A 122 9.36 -9.43 8.17
N LEU A 123 8.11 -9.34 7.71
CA LEU A 123 7.02 -10.25 7.99
C LEU A 123 6.86 -11.21 6.82
N VAL A 124 6.59 -12.48 7.13
CA VAL A 124 6.30 -13.49 6.12
C VAL A 124 4.86 -13.96 6.31
N ILE A 125 4.05 -13.80 5.27
CA ILE A 125 2.68 -14.32 5.24
C ILE A 125 2.66 -15.49 4.26
N GLU A 126 2.18 -16.63 4.72
CA GLU A 126 2.13 -17.87 3.94
C GLU A 126 0.68 -18.32 3.74
N ASN A 127 0.46 -19.11 2.69
CA ASN A 127 -0.83 -19.80 2.45
C ASN A 127 -2.05 -18.87 2.42
N VAL A 128 -1.93 -17.71 1.78
CA VAL A 128 -3.06 -16.77 1.64
C VAL A 128 -4.16 -17.40 0.79
N PRO A 129 -5.37 -17.57 1.32
CA PRO A 129 -6.48 -18.18 0.60
C PRO A 129 -6.76 -17.45 -0.73
N GLY A 130 -6.96 -18.20 -1.80
CA GLY A 130 -7.25 -17.66 -3.13
C GLY A 130 -6.03 -17.20 -3.94
N CYS A 131 -4.83 -17.17 -3.37
CA CYS A 131 -3.61 -16.88 -4.11
C CYS A 131 -3.21 -18.07 -4.99
N LYS A 132 -3.16 -17.83 -6.31
CA LYS A 132 -2.83 -18.88 -7.30
C LYS A 132 -1.33 -18.92 -7.69
N HIS A 133 -0.62 -17.81 -7.50
CA HIS A 133 0.72 -17.61 -8.04
C HIS A 133 1.81 -17.52 -7.00
N PHE A 134 1.48 -17.19 -5.76
CA PHE A 134 2.43 -17.00 -4.69
C PHE A 134 2.00 -17.74 -3.43
N ASN A 135 2.93 -18.47 -2.82
CA ASN A 135 2.70 -19.15 -1.54
C ASN A 135 3.19 -18.32 -0.34
N LYS A 136 4.10 -17.39 -0.59
CA LYS A 136 4.73 -16.55 0.44
C LYS A 136 4.80 -15.10 -0.01
N PHE A 137 4.53 -14.20 0.94
CA PHE A 137 4.64 -12.76 0.77
C PHE A 137 5.58 -12.21 1.84
N TYR A 138 6.47 -11.31 1.44
CA TYR A 138 7.50 -10.73 2.31
C TYR A 138 7.30 -9.24 2.39
N TYR A 139 6.83 -8.75 3.54
CA TYR A 139 6.53 -7.35 3.80
C TYR A 139 7.49 -6.75 4.81
N GLY A 140 7.67 -5.43 4.77
CA GLY A 140 8.40 -4.71 5.79
C GLY A 140 7.71 -4.84 7.16
N LYS A 141 8.47 -5.21 8.20
CA LYS A 141 7.93 -5.54 9.51
C LYS A 141 7.15 -4.40 10.16
N ASN A 142 7.55 -3.15 9.93
CA ASN A 142 6.90 -2.00 10.53
C ASN A 142 5.47 -1.76 10.02
N ILE A 143 4.99 -2.50 9.00
CA ILE A 143 3.63 -2.38 8.48
C ILE A 143 2.57 -2.62 9.56
N ASP A 144 2.86 -3.48 10.53
CA ASP A 144 1.95 -3.81 11.65
C ASP A 144 1.75 -2.65 12.64
N GLU A 145 2.56 -1.60 12.54
CA GLU A 145 2.41 -0.42 13.38
C GLU A 145 1.29 0.52 12.91
N TYR A 146 0.72 0.28 11.72
CA TYR A 146 -0.27 1.17 11.08
C TYR A 146 -1.66 0.55 11.06
N ASN A 147 -2.67 1.40 11.32
CA ASN A 147 -4.08 0.99 11.30
C ASN A 147 -4.74 1.27 9.95
N SER A 148 -4.26 2.31 9.25
CA SER A 148 -4.80 2.74 7.97
C SER A 148 -3.69 3.16 7.02
N PHE A 149 -3.97 3.05 5.72
CA PHE A 149 -3.02 3.44 4.68
C PHE A 149 -3.68 4.41 3.68
N LEU A 150 -3.03 5.55 3.47
CA LEU A 150 -3.35 6.48 2.40
C LEU A 150 -2.31 6.32 1.29
N ILE A 151 -2.75 5.93 0.09
CA ILE A 151 -1.86 5.64 -1.02
C ILE A 151 -1.86 6.82 -2.01
N ILE A 152 -0.73 7.51 -2.13
CA ILE A 152 -0.54 8.62 -3.07
C ILE A 152 0.38 8.13 -4.18
N SER A 153 -0.17 8.02 -5.39
CA SER A 153 0.51 7.38 -6.51
C SER A 153 0.58 8.26 -7.74
N HIS A 154 1.73 8.28 -8.36
CA HIS A 154 1.91 8.82 -9.70
C HIS A 154 1.47 7.76 -10.73
N PHE A 155 0.41 8.04 -11.49
CA PHE A 155 -0.03 7.18 -12.58
C PHE A 155 0.85 7.42 -13.81
N LYS A 156 1.52 6.37 -14.30
CA LYS A 156 2.47 6.48 -15.40
C LYS A 156 2.62 5.17 -16.18
N GLY A 157 3.17 5.24 -17.38
CA GLY A 157 3.60 4.06 -18.12
C GLY A 157 4.67 3.26 -17.38
N HIS A 158 4.70 1.94 -17.62
CA HIS A 158 5.69 1.03 -17.03
C HIS A 158 6.05 -0.07 -18.02
N GLY A 159 7.36 -0.24 -18.31
CA GLY A 159 7.85 -1.16 -19.35
C GLY A 159 7.41 -2.61 -19.20
N SER A 160 7.45 -3.15 -17.96
CA SER A 160 7.09 -4.56 -17.71
C SER A 160 5.63 -4.78 -17.33
N ALA A 161 4.93 -3.78 -16.79
CA ALA A 161 3.56 -3.91 -16.28
C ALA A 161 2.54 -3.11 -17.10
N GLY A 162 2.92 -2.52 -18.23
CA GLY A 162 2.10 -1.62 -19.04
C GLY A 162 1.93 -0.26 -18.36
N PHE A 163 1.43 -0.20 -17.14
CA PHE A 163 1.31 1.02 -16.35
C PHE A 163 1.59 0.78 -14.87
N GLY A 164 1.84 1.86 -14.14
CA GLY A 164 2.01 1.89 -12.68
C GLY A 164 1.05 2.89 -12.05
N GLY A 165 0.41 2.48 -10.97
CA GLY A 165 -0.53 3.29 -10.18
C GLY A 165 -0.57 2.76 -8.74
N ALA A 166 -1.70 2.91 -8.05
CA ALA A 166 -1.85 2.55 -6.64
C ALA A 166 -1.52 1.08 -6.35
N ILE A 167 -2.04 0.13 -7.15
CA ILE A 167 -1.79 -1.31 -6.95
C ILE A 167 -0.29 -1.61 -7.01
N LYS A 168 0.43 -1.09 -8.03
CA LYS A 168 1.88 -1.29 -8.14
C LYS A 168 2.64 -0.59 -7.02
N ASN A 169 2.21 0.60 -6.60
CA ASN A 169 2.81 1.33 -5.48
C ASN A 169 2.67 0.55 -4.16
N ILE A 170 1.53 -0.09 -3.93
CA ILE A 170 1.31 -0.96 -2.76
C ILE A 170 2.18 -2.22 -2.88
N SER A 171 2.05 -2.98 -3.97
CA SER A 171 2.72 -4.28 -4.10
C SER A 171 4.24 -4.18 -3.96
N MET A 172 4.86 -3.25 -4.71
CA MET A 172 6.30 -3.04 -4.63
C MET A 172 6.73 -2.26 -3.38
N GLY A 173 5.91 -1.33 -2.91
CA GLY A 173 6.27 -0.43 -1.84
C GLY A 173 6.00 -0.95 -0.42
N PHE A 174 5.32 -2.08 -0.26
CA PHE A 174 5.20 -2.79 1.02
C PHE A 174 6.12 -4.00 1.09
N ALA A 175 6.48 -4.56 -0.07
CA ALA A 175 7.37 -5.72 -0.14
C ALA A 175 8.82 -5.34 0.20
N THR A 176 9.49 -6.19 0.98
CA THR A 176 10.94 -6.11 1.18
C THR A 176 11.70 -6.35 -0.13
N PRO A 177 13.02 -6.10 -0.22
CA PRO A 177 13.81 -6.48 -1.39
C PRO A 177 13.64 -7.95 -1.78
N ARG A 178 13.54 -8.85 -0.79
CA ARG A 178 13.26 -10.27 -1.00
C ARG A 178 11.87 -10.50 -1.62
N GLY A 179 10.85 -9.79 -1.13
CA GLY A 179 9.49 -9.87 -1.68
C GLY A 179 9.41 -9.33 -3.11
N LYS A 180 10.10 -8.22 -3.39
CA LYS A 180 10.23 -7.68 -4.75
C LYS A 180 10.87 -8.71 -5.69
N LEU A 181 11.95 -9.35 -5.25
CA LEU A 181 12.63 -10.40 -6.01
C LEU A 181 11.72 -11.60 -6.28
N ALA A 182 10.97 -12.07 -5.27
CA ALA A 182 10.03 -13.17 -5.42
C ALA A 182 8.96 -12.87 -6.48
N MET A 183 8.38 -11.65 -6.47
CA MET A 183 7.39 -11.23 -7.46
C MET A 183 7.96 -11.15 -8.89
N HIS A 184 9.22 -10.76 -9.05
CA HIS A 184 9.86 -10.70 -10.35
C HIS A 184 10.26 -12.08 -10.90
N ARG A 185 10.60 -13.04 -10.03
CA ARG A 185 11.08 -14.36 -10.42
C ARG A 185 10.01 -15.43 -10.61
N ASN A 186 8.82 -15.23 -10.06
CA ASN A 186 7.81 -16.30 -9.97
C ASN A 186 7.29 -16.81 -11.33
N ASN A 187 7.39 -16.00 -12.39
CA ASN A 187 6.96 -16.36 -13.74
C ASN A 187 8.10 -16.49 -14.75
N TYR A 188 9.34 -16.25 -14.33
CA TYR A 188 10.51 -16.35 -15.20
C TYR A 188 11.64 -17.03 -14.42
N PRO A 189 12.08 -18.22 -14.84
CA PRO A 189 13.15 -18.96 -14.15
C PRO A 189 14.49 -18.22 -14.12
N VAL A 190 14.66 -17.20 -14.96
CA VAL A 190 15.89 -16.40 -15.02
C VAL A 190 15.56 -14.95 -15.40
N CYS A 191 15.32 -14.09 -14.42
CA CYS A 191 15.42 -12.65 -14.63
C CYS A 191 16.71 -12.14 -13.98
N ASP A 192 17.84 -12.34 -14.65
CA ASP A 192 19.15 -11.87 -14.19
C ASP A 192 19.29 -10.34 -14.33
N SER A 193 18.45 -9.70 -15.15
CA SER A 193 18.46 -8.25 -15.36
C SER A 193 17.97 -7.42 -14.16
N CYS A 194 17.32 -8.02 -13.17
CA CYS A 194 16.91 -7.32 -11.94
C CYS A 194 18.00 -7.35 -10.84
N LEU A 195 19.12 -7.96 -11.09
CA LEU A 195 20.27 -8.07 -10.16
C LEU A 195 21.38 -7.07 -10.48
N LEU A 196 21.18 -6.18 -11.46
CA LEU A 196 22.14 -5.14 -11.86
C LEU A 196 21.89 -3.84 -11.09
#